data_4eba7a86fd3bd007193f19b9fe271ffc
#
_entry.id   4eba7a86fd3bd007193f19b9fe271ffc
#
_cell.length_a   1.000
_cell.length_b   1.000
_cell.length_c   1.000
_cell.angle_alpha   90.00
_cell.angle_beta   90.00
_cell.angle_gamma   90.00
#
_symmetry.space_group_name_H-M   'P 1'
#
loop_
_entity.id
_entity.type
_entity.pdbx_description
1 polymer ?
#
loop_
_entity_poly.entity_id
_entity_poly.type
_entity_poly.pdbx_seq_one_letter_code
_entity_poly.pdbx_strand_id
1 'polypeptide(L)'
;SISSIENKKYSTNNLKYKISNQRNRPVLMVTGYWPPTNEMLRHFSQKPELNPTGWEGENWKNLGFDVISFFPEFNPPDCSNCGQGYGDFEVDYQDTSSDFWRIIDEVKPVGIITFSRGFNNNSWELENNVYNWVSWYADYTSPLYPTPSPPDDSVSDNHNRGTALPLTLIEEALDNSNLPVNCYVDQNGDAGRFLSEFMGYHGMWYHQSSLNSDNPCMLGGHIHVGGQLSTRVSKDAAELTIETVLGYLDTILIITGDINDDEIVNIIDIIILIDFILENTQPNEEWLNIADINDDGFINVLDIILIVDIILN
;
A
#
# COMPACT_ATOMS: atom_id res chain seq x y z
N SER A 1 -18.80 -1.89 14.34
CA SER A 1 -18.15 -2.35 15.57
C SER A 1 -17.31 -3.57 15.21
N ILE A 2 -16.01 -3.44 15.33
CA ILE A 2 -14.93 -4.37 14.94
C ILE A 2 -15.05 -5.76 15.63
N SER A 3 -15.87 -5.91 16.66
CA SER A 3 -16.00 -7.15 17.45
C SER A 3 -16.71 -8.33 16.77
N SER A 4 -17.12 -8.22 15.50
CA SER A 4 -17.80 -9.30 14.76
C SER A 4 -16.96 -9.95 13.66
N ILE A 5 -15.72 -9.51 13.47
CA ILE A 5 -14.77 -10.12 12.50
C ILE A 5 -13.94 -11.23 13.17
N GLU A 6 -14.02 -11.38 14.48
CA GLU A 6 -13.37 -12.44 15.22
C GLU A 6 -14.04 -13.79 14.92
N ASN A 7 -13.28 -14.68 14.26
CA ASN A 7 -13.45 -16.13 14.09
C ASN A 7 -13.72 -16.68 12.69
N LYS A 8 -13.08 -16.16 11.64
CA LYS A 8 -12.74 -17.02 10.51
C LYS A 8 -11.23 -17.21 10.44
N LYS A 9 -10.71 -18.25 11.08
CA LYS A 9 -9.35 -18.73 10.85
C LYS A 9 -9.22 -19.11 9.37
N TYR A 10 -8.67 -18.19 8.59
CA TYR A 10 -8.13 -18.53 7.28
C TYR A 10 -6.85 -19.32 7.53
N SER A 11 -6.83 -20.58 7.06
CA SER A 11 -5.62 -21.40 7.02
C SER A 11 -4.70 -20.86 5.93
N THR A 12 -4.04 -19.76 6.22
CA THR A 12 -2.84 -19.35 5.51
C THR A 12 -1.64 -19.85 6.31
N ASN A 13 -0.67 -20.45 5.63
CA ASN A 13 0.64 -20.68 6.22
C ASN A 13 1.08 -19.34 6.82
N ASN A 14 1.19 -19.25 8.15
CA ASN A 14 1.55 -18.06 8.89
C ASN A 14 3.03 -17.73 8.65
N LEU A 15 3.36 -17.25 7.46
CA LEU A 15 4.59 -16.51 7.23
C LEU A 15 4.34 -15.10 7.75
N LYS A 16 4.68 -14.87 9.00
CA LYS A 16 4.77 -13.54 9.57
C LYS A 16 6.08 -12.93 9.05
N TYR A 17 6.03 -11.71 8.53
CA TYR A 17 7.17 -11.03 7.95
C TYR A 17 7.69 -9.95 8.88
N LYS A 18 9.00 -9.96 9.13
CA LYS A 18 9.65 -8.93 9.92
C LYS A 18 9.88 -7.69 9.08
N ILE A 19 9.61 -6.52 9.62
CA ILE A 19 9.91 -5.23 9.02
C ILE A 19 10.88 -4.48 9.92
N SER A 20 12.05 -4.11 9.37
CA SER A 20 12.92 -3.12 10.00
C SER A 20 12.53 -1.75 9.47
N ASN A 21 11.79 -0.96 10.23
CA ASN A 21 11.36 0.36 9.77
C ASN A 21 12.23 1.46 10.39
N GLN A 22 12.79 2.33 9.54
CA GLN A 22 13.38 3.62 9.95
C GLN A 22 12.31 4.65 10.36
N ARG A 23 11.02 4.34 10.19
CA ARG A 23 9.88 5.15 10.64
C ARG A 23 9.21 4.45 11.81
N ASN A 24 8.65 5.22 12.73
CA ASN A 24 7.94 4.68 13.89
C ASN A 24 6.69 3.85 13.52
N ARG A 25 6.15 4.00 12.28
CA ARG A 25 4.97 3.26 11.80
C ARG A 25 5.13 2.82 10.36
N PRO A 26 4.64 1.62 9.98
CA PRO A 26 4.59 1.17 8.60
C PRO A 26 3.67 2.04 7.74
N VAL A 27 3.98 2.16 6.45
CA VAL A 27 3.27 3.06 5.53
C VAL A 27 2.49 2.26 4.49
N LEU A 28 1.20 2.57 4.35
CA LEU A 28 0.42 2.22 3.18
C LEU A 28 0.48 3.38 2.18
N MET A 29 1.02 3.14 0.99
CA MET A 29 1.04 4.10 -0.11
C MET A 29 -0.21 3.93 -0.98
N VAL A 30 -0.88 5.03 -1.31
CA VAL A 30 -2.01 5.03 -2.22
C VAL A 30 -1.79 6.03 -3.36
N THR A 31 -2.23 5.70 -4.57
CA THR A 31 -2.07 6.59 -5.73
C THR A 31 -3.38 6.79 -6.46
N GLY A 32 -3.51 7.85 -7.23
CA GLY A 32 -4.72 8.14 -8.00
C GLY A 32 -4.43 8.82 -9.33
N TYR A 33 -5.33 8.60 -10.31
CA TYR A 33 -5.34 9.28 -11.59
C TYR A 33 -6.75 9.78 -11.90
N TRP A 34 -6.89 11.08 -12.14
CA TRP A 34 -8.14 11.76 -12.46
C TRP A 34 -9.24 11.63 -11.39
N PRO A 35 -10.15 12.59 -11.30
CA PRO A 35 -11.33 12.45 -10.45
C PRO A 35 -12.21 11.24 -10.85
N PRO A 36 -12.75 10.51 -9.85
CA PRO A 36 -12.74 10.90 -8.44
C PRO A 36 -11.49 10.44 -7.65
N THR A 37 -10.54 9.70 -8.24
CA THR A 37 -9.49 8.99 -7.48
C THR A 37 -8.48 9.90 -6.79
N ASN A 38 -7.94 10.91 -7.47
CA ASN A 38 -7.06 11.89 -6.84
C ASN A 38 -7.79 12.70 -5.76
N GLU A 39 -9.03 13.11 -6.03
CA GLU A 39 -9.82 13.92 -5.08
C GLU A 39 -10.18 13.14 -3.79
N MET A 40 -10.51 11.83 -3.92
CA MET A 40 -10.84 11.01 -2.75
C MET A 40 -9.65 10.75 -1.83
N LEU A 41 -8.41 10.86 -2.36
CA LEU A 41 -7.15 10.58 -1.64
C LEU A 41 -6.46 11.86 -1.15
N ARG A 42 -6.95 13.04 -1.50
CA ARG A 42 -6.30 14.33 -1.25
C ARG A 42 -5.91 14.56 0.21
N HIS A 43 -6.74 14.15 1.16
CA HIS A 43 -6.50 14.29 2.60
C HIS A 43 -5.32 13.44 3.12
N PHE A 44 -4.85 12.46 2.35
CA PHE A 44 -3.65 11.66 2.65
C PHE A 44 -2.36 12.25 2.03
N SER A 45 -2.44 13.33 1.27
CA SER A 45 -1.25 13.98 0.74
C SER A 45 -0.53 14.79 1.81
N GLN A 46 0.79 14.61 1.90
CA GLN A 46 1.69 15.39 2.74
C GLN A 46 2.11 16.72 2.11
N LYS A 47 1.76 16.96 0.84
CA LYS A 47 2.09 18.19 0.11
C LYS A 47 1.07 19.29 0.44
N PRO A 48 1.50 20.43 1.04
CA PRO A 48 0.58 21.51 1.41
C PRO A 48 -0.17 22.14 0.22
N GLU A 49 0.45 22.13 -0.95
CA GLU A 49 -0.17 22.63 -2.20
C GLU A 49 -1.34 21.75 -2.67
N LEU A 50 -1.29 20.44 -2.41
CA LEU A 50 -2.36 19.50 -2.73
C LEU A 50 -3.38 19.37 -1.60
N ASN A 51 -2.92 19.50 -0.36
CA ASN A 51 -3.73 19.33 0.85
C ASN A 51 -3.50 20.48 1.84
N PRO A 52 -4.09 21.65 1.59
CA PRO A 52 -3.90 22.83 2.47
C PRO A 52 -4.53 22.69 3.86
N THR A 53 -5.40 21.68 4.07
CA THR A 53 -5.98 21.37 5.38
C THR A 53 -5.05 20.56 6.28
N GLY A 54 -3.96 20.04 5.72
CA GLY A 54 -2.97 19.23 6.40
C GLY A 54 -3.19 17.73 6.23
N TRP A 55 -2.12 16.99 6.43
CA TRP A 55 -2.10 15.52 6.29
C TRP A 55 -2.92 14.83 7.38
N GLU A 56 -3.88 14.01 6.99
CA GLU A 56 -4.77 13.25 7.89
C GLU A 56 -4.38 11.75 8.01
N GLY A 57 -3.28 11.35 7.36
CA GLY A 57 -2.88 9.93 7.29
C GLY A 57 -1.97 9.44 8.42
N GLU A 58 -1.57 10.29 9.36
CA GLU A 58 -0.71 9.90 10.48
C GLU A 58 -1.45 8.99 11.46
N ASN A 59 -0.88 7.81 11.75
CA ASN A 59 -1.53 6.79 12.58
C ASN A 59 -3.03 6.70 12.29
N TRP A 60 -3.35 6.47 11.02
CA TRP A 60 -4.70 6.68 10.50
C TRP A 60 -5.73 5.82 11.24
N LYS A 61 -6.77 6.48 11.75
CA LYS A 61 -7.80 5.87 12.62
C LYS A 61 -7.24 5.11 13.85
N ASN A 62 -6.01 5.39 14.26
CA ASN A 62 -5.28 4.67 15.32
C ASN A 62 -5.08 3.17 15.01
N LEU A 63 -4.82 2.84 13.75
CA LEU A 63 -4.59 1.48 13.28
C LEU A 63 -3.10 1.11 13.20
N GLY A 64 -2.19 1.92 13.75
CA GLY A 64 -0.74 1.66 13.74
C GLY A 64 -0.04 1.96 12.41
N PHE A 65 -0.74 2.44 11.40
CA PHE A 65 -0.21 2.68 10.06
C PHE A 65 -0.32 4.15 9.66
N ASP A 66 0.68 4.62 8.94
CA ASP A 66 0.58 5.87 8.19
C ASP A 66 0.03 5.62 6.80
N VAL A 67 -0.86 6.49 6.32
CA VAL A 67 -1.37 6.45 4.94
C VAL A 67 -0.89 7.68 4.19
N ILE A 68 -0.21 7.49 3.06
CA ILE A 68 0.35 8.58 2.24
C ILE A 68 -0.13 8.43 0.81
N SER A 69 -0.63 9.52 0.23
CA SER A 69 -1.10 9.55 -1.15
C SER A 69 -0.19 10.36 -2.08
N PHE A 70 -0.10 9.89 -3.33
CA PHE A 70 0.58 10.55 -4.44
C PHE A 70 -0.32 10.51 -5.67
N PHE A 71 -0.48 11.65 -6.34
CA PHE A 71 -1.32 11.78 -7.52
C PHE A 71 -1.01 13.08 -8.26
N PRO A 72 -1.23 13.14 -9.58
CA PRO A 72 -1.09 14.38 -10.32
C PRO A 72 -2.23 15.35 -10.01
N GLU A 73 -1.96 16.65 -10.09
CA GLU A 73 -2.96 17.69 -10.02
C GLU A 73 -3.38 18.13 -11.43
N PHE A 74 -4.65 18.54 -11.57
CA PHE A 74 -5.24 18.99 -12.82
C PHE A 74 -5.78 20.41 -12.69
N ASN A 75 -5.97 21.10 -13.81
CA ASN A 75 -6.56 22.43 -13.84
C ASN A 75 -7.69 22.48 -14.89
N PRO A 76 -8.97 22.56 -14.49
CA PRO A 76 -9.44 22.58 -13.08
C PRO A 76 -9.24 21.24 -12.36
N PRO A 77 -9.18 21.22 -11.02
CA PRO A 77 -8.89 19.98 -10.25
C PRO A 77 -9.87 18.84 -10.48
N ASP A 78 -11.13 19.16 -10.79
CA ASP A 78 -12.20 18.18 -11.06
C ASP A 78 -12.27 17.71 -12.52
N CYS A 79 -11.31 18.10 -13.34
CA CYS A 79 -11.29 17.73 -14.75
C CYS A 79 -10.89 16.26 -14.94
N SER A 80 -11.76 15.50 -15.58
CA SER A 80 -11.59 14.05 -15.75
C SER A 80 -10.84 13.62 -17.02
N ASN A 81 -10.35 14.55 -17.81
CA ASN A 81 -9.59 14.27 -19.04
C ASN A 81 -8.87 15.53 -19.53
N CYS A 82 -8.04 16.11 -18.67
CA CYS A 82 -7.32 17.35 -18.97
C CYS A 82 -5.83 17.12 -19.25
N GLY A 83 -5.49 16.06 -19.98
CA GLY A 83 -4.12 15.80 -20.39
C GLY A 83 -3.28 15.22 -19.28
N GLN A 84 -2.00 15.60 -19.28
CA GLN A 84 -0.95 15.01 -18.45
C GLN A 84 -1.11 15.31 -16.95
N GLY A 85 -1.63 16.50 -16.59
CA GLY A 85 -1.56 16.99 -15.22
C GLY A 85 -0.18 17.56 -14.89
N TYR A 86 0.12 17.70 -13.60
CA TYR A 86 1.43 18.15 -13.13
C TYR A 86 1.69 17.64 -11.70
N GLY A 87 2.96 17.53 -11.34
CA GLY A 87 3.40 17.05 -10.01
C GLY A 87 3.83 15.59 -10.03
N ASP A 88 3.54 14.82 -8.97
CA ASP A 88 3.89 13.40 -8.97
C ASP A 88 2.93 12.60 -9.84
N PHE A 89 3.47 11.59 -10.51
CA PHE A 89 2.69 10.66 -11.33
C PHE A 89 1.88 11.35 -12.44
N GLU A 90 2.47 12.32 -13.12
CA GLU A 90 1.85 12.89 -14.32
C GLU A 90 1.39 11.79 -15.27
N VAL A 91 0.33 12.04 -16.03
CA VAL A 91 -0.20 11.04 -16.99
C VAL A 91 0.74 10.93 -18.19
N ASP A 92 1.93 10.41 -17.90
CA ASP A 92 3.07 10.21 -18.78
C ASP A 92 3.82 8.95 -18.30
N TYR A 93 4.16 8.05 -19.21
CA TYR A 93 4.80 6.78 -18.85
C TYR A 93 6.17 6.97 -18.22
N GLN A 94 6.96 7.91 -18.73
CA GLN A 94 8.34 8.12 -18.28
C GLN A 94 8.35 8.78 -16.89
N ASP A 95 7.52 9.80 -16.71
CA ASP A 95 7.40 10.51 -15.44
C ASP A 95 6.79 9.59 -14.38
N THR A 96 5.71 8.85 -14.70
CA THR A 96 5.14 7.85 -13.80
C THR A 96 6.17 6.83 -13.33
N SER A 97 6.96 6.26 -14.25
CA SER A 97 7.97 5.25 -13.88
C SER A 97 9.09 5.87 -13.04
N SER A 98 9.59 7.04 -13.43
CA SER A 98 10.65 7.75 -12.69
C SER A 98 10.21 8.11 -11.29
N ASP A 99 9.02 8.69 -11.15
CA ASP A 99 8.43 9.05 -9.86
C ASP A 99 8.17 7.82 -9.00
N PHE A 100 7.66 6.75 -9.58
CA PHE A 100 7.37 5.52 -8.85
C PHE A 100 8.62 5.01 -8.13
N TRP A 101 9.71 4.80 -8.87
CA TRP A 101 10.95 4.25 -8.29
C TRP A 101 11.59 5.20 -7.28
N ARG A 102 11.52 6.51 -7.49
CA ARG A 102 11.97 7.53 -6.53
C ARG A 102 11.15 7.50 -5.25
N ILE A 103 9.82 7.53 -5.38
CA ILE A 103 8.91 7.61 -4.24
C ILE A 103 8.97 6.35 -3.38
N ILE A 104 9.00 5.16 -3.97
CA ILE A 104 9.08 3.93 -3.17
C ILE A 104 10.42 3.79 -2.44
N ASP A 105 11.53 4.31 -3.00
CA ASP A 105 12.83 4.32 -2.31
C ASP A 105 12.81 5.26 -1.09
N GLU A 106 12.09 6.37 -1.17
CA GLU A 106 11.89 7.31 -0.07
C GLU A 106 10.88 6.81 0.97
N VAL A 107 9.76 6.24 0.53
CA VAL A 107 8.62 5.86 1.37
C VAL A 107 8.81 4.46 1.96
N LYS A 108 9.34 3.51 1.20
CA LYS A 108 9.47 2.09 1.55
C LYS A 108 8.14 1.52 2.10
N PRO A 109 7.06 1.56 1.29
CA PRO A 109 5.74 1.19 1.76
C PRO A 109 5.63 -0.31 2.03
N VAL A 110 4.90 -0.67 3.09
CA VAL A 110 4.56 -2.07 3.39
C VAL A 110 3.38 -2.58 2.55
N GLY A 111 2.64 -1.68 1.93
CA GLY A 111 1.57 -1.98 0.99
C GLY A 111 1.33 -0.83 0.01
N ILE A 112 0.86 -1.18 -1.18
CA ILE A 112 0.53 -0.21 -2.24
C ILE A 112 -0.86 -0.52 -2.80
N ILE A 113 -1.74 0.48 -2.79
CA ILE A 113 -2.99 0.43 -3.54
C ILE A 113 -2.94 1.52 -4.62
N THR A 114 -2.97 1.12 -5.87
CA THR A 114 -3.07 2.06 -6.97
C THR A 114 -4.52 2.20 -7.41
N PHE A 115 -5.03 3.43 -7.44
CA PHE A 115 -6.38 3.73 -7.91
C PHE A 115 -6.32 4.48 -9.23
N SER A 116 -7.26 4.19 -10.11
CA SER A 116 -7.46 4.99 -11.29
C SER A 116 -8.94 5.08 -11.65
N ARG A 117 -9.29 6.09 -12.45
CA ARG A 117 -10.65 6.24 -12.93
C ARG A 117 -10.96 5.16 -13.95
N GLY A 118 -11.97 4.34 -13.64
CA GLY A 118 -12.54 3.34 -14.52
C GLY A 118 -13.62 3.87 -15.46
N PHE A 119 -14.54 3.00 -15.85
CA PHE A 119 -15.67 3.36 -16.71
C PHE A 119 -16.60 4.39 -16.07
N ASN A 120 -17.42 5.03 -16.88
CA ASN A 120 -18.40 6.02 -16.42
C ASN A 120 -19.65 5.34 -15.82
N ASN A 121 -19.49 4.72 -14.69
CA ASN A 121 -20.49 3.99 -13.90
C ASN A 121 -20.21 4.18 -12.40
N ASN A 122 -20.81 3.38 -11.51
CA ASN A 122 -20.59 3.38 -10.07
C ASN A 122 -19.79 2.17 -9.57
N SER A 123 -18.93 1.60 -10.41
CA SER A 123 -18.13 0.44 -10.06
C SER A 123 -17.02 0.75 -9.05
N TRP A 124 -16.64 -0.29 -8.30
CA TRP A 124 -15.40 -0.41 -7.54
C TRP A 124 -14.80 -1.75 -7.96
N GLU A 125 -13.94 -1.70 -8.97
CA GLU A 125 -13.46 -2.88 -9.67
C GLU A 125 -12.09 -3.27 -9.13
N LEU A 126 -12.04 -4.44 -8.52
CA LEU A 126 -10.85 -5.00 -7.91
C LEU A 126 -10.12 -5.83 -8.95
N GLU A 127 -8.99 -5.31 -9.45
CA GLU A 127 -8.22 -6.00 -10.48
C GLU A 127 -7.47 -7.21 -9.91
N ASN A 128 -7.76 -8.41 -10.43
CA ASN A 128 -7.09 -9.63 -10.01
C ASN A 128 -5.70 -9.79 -10.63
N ASN A 129 -5.44 -9.12 -11.74
CA ASN A 129 -4.21 -9.23 -12.52
C ASN A 129 -3.78 -7.88 -13.11
N VAL A 130 -2.47 -7.75 -13.34
CA VAL A 130 -1.86 -6.68 -14.13
C VAL A 130 -0.77 -7.27 -15.04
N TYR A 131 -0.52 -6.64 -16.19
CA TYR A 131 0.31 -7.24 -17.24
C TYR A 131 1.43 -6.31 -17.72
N ASN A 132 2.57 -6.90 -18.01
CA ASN A 132 3.72 -6.27 -18.65
C ASN A 132 3.51 -6.18 -20.17
N TRP A 133 2.57 -5.36 -20.62
CA TRP A 133 2.19 -5.30 -22.02
C TRP A 133 3.30 -4.75 -22.92
N VAL A 134 3.38 -5.26 -24.14
CA VAL A 134 4.23 -4.71 -25.23
C VAL A 134 3.52 -3.66 -26.08
N SER A 135 2.21 -3.54 -25.95
CA SER A 135 1.37 -2.64 -26.73
C SER A 135 0.57 -1.74 -25.82
N TRP A 136 0.79 -0.45 -25.91
CA TRP A 136 0.22 0.59 -25.06
C TRP A 136 -0.52 1.63 -25.90
N TYR A 137 -1.48 2.33 -25.34
CA TYR A 137 -2.02 3.56 -25.92
C TYR A 137 -1.03 4.70 -25.70
N ALA A 138 -1.00 5.64 -26.67
CA ALA A 138 -0.18 6.83 -26.56
C ALA A 138 -0.64 7.71 -25.37
N ASP A 139 0.33 8.20 -24.59
CA ASP A 139 0.11 9.25 -23.60
C ASP A 139 0.15 10.66 -24.22
N TYR A 140 0.42 11.68 -23.46
CA TYR A 140 0.32 13.09 -23.90
C TYR A 140 1.66 13.69 -24.30
N THR A 141 2.79 13.08 -23.91
CA THR A 141 4.14 13.67 -24.08
C THR A 141 5.08 12.68 -24.77
N SER A 142 5.95 13.18 -25.61
CA SER A 142 6.94 12.33 -26.31
C SER A 142 8.12 11.99 -25.37
N PRO A 143 8.50 10.69 -25.33
CA PRO A 143 8.03 9.54 -26.11
C PRO A 143 6.65 9.06 -25.65
N LEU A 144 5.70 8.93 -26.57
CA LEU A 144 4.28 8.64 -26.30
C LEU A 144 3.99 7.25 -25.72
N TYR A 145 4.99 6.40 -25.59
CA TYR A 145 4.87 5.01 -25.16
C TYR A 145 5.96 4.69 -24.14
N PRO A 146 5.76 3.70 -23.27
CA PRO A 146 6.80 3.26 -22.34
C PRO A 146 8.13 3.00 -23.03
N THR A 147 9.22 3.42 -22.40
CA THR A 147 10.57 3.17 -22.88
C THR A 147 11.43 2.70 -21.70
N PRO A 148 11.76 1.39 -21.61
CA PRO A 148 11.49 0.33 -22.59
C PRO A 148 10.01 -0.06 -22.72
N SER A 149 9.68 -0.85 -23.75
CA SER A 149 8.37 -1.46 -23.94
C SER A 149 8.57 -2.95 -24.25
N PRO A 150 8.13 -3.88 -23.39
CA PRO A 150 7.41 -3.64 -22.13
C PRO A 150 8.27 -2.91 -21.07
N PRO A 151 7.66 -2.31 -20.04
CA PRO A 151 8.41 -1.53 -19.02
C PRO A 151 9.37 -2.37 -18.17
N ASP A 152 9.05 -3.62 -17.93
CA ASP A 152 9.88 -4.58 -17.18
C ASP A 152 10.53 -5.56 -18.17
N ASP A 153 11.80 -5.34 -18.50
CA ASP A 153 12.58 -6.16 -19.40
C ASP A 153 13.22 -7.40 -18.73
N SER A 154 13.04 -7.53 -17.40
CA SER A 154 13.55 -8.68 -16.64
C SER A 154 12.68 -9.93 -16.74
N VAL A 155 11.46 -9.79 -17.26
CA VAL A 155 10.48 -10.87 -17.44
C VAL A 155 9.98 -10.93 -18.88
N SER A 156 9.23 -11.99 -19.20
CA SER A 156 8.67 -12.15 -20.55
C SER A 156 7.64 -11.07 -20.92
N ASP A 157 7.48 -10.84 -22.20
CA ASP A 157 6.40 -10.05 -22.77
C ASP A 157 5.04 -10.52 -22.23
N ASN A 158 4.20 -9.56 -21.90
CA ASN A 158 2.85 -9.78 -21.34
C ASN A 158 2.85 -10.65 -20.06
N HIS A 159 3.94 -10.60 -19.30
CA HIS A 159 4.02 -11.27 -18.01
C HIS A 159 2.92 -10.79 -17.07
N ASN A 160 2.20 -11.74 -16.47
CA ASN A 160 1.12 -11.47 -15.53
C ASN A 160 1.65 -11.41 -14.10
N ARG A 161 1.21 -10.41 -13.34
CA ARG A 161 1.38 -10.32 -11.90
C ARG A 161 0.01 -10.28 -11.24
N GLY A 162 -0.33 -11.33 -10.47
CA GLY A 162 -1.57 -11.36 -9.69
C GLY A 162 -1.52 -10.38 -8.53
N THR A 163 -2.68 -9.84 -8.16
CA THR A 163 -2.82 -8.95 -7.00
C THR A 163 -2.48 -9.67 -5.70
N ALA A 164 -1.95 -8.92 -4.74
CA ALA A 164 -1.75 -9.36 -3.35
C ALA A 164 -2.73 -8.70 -2.37
N LEU A 165 -3.70 -7.92 -2.86
CA LEU A 165 -4.76 -7.36 -2.02
C LEU A 165 -5.73 -8.45 -1.54
N PRO A 166 -6.30 -8.30 -0.33
CA PRO A 166 -7.31 -9.22 0.20
C PRO A 166 -8.68 -8.98 -0.47
N LEU A 167 -8.81 -9.29 -1.77
CA LEU A 167 -9.95 -8.92 -2.61
C LEU A 167 -11.31 -9.30 -2.01
N THR A 168 -11.43 -10.53 -1.48
CA THR A 168 -12.68 -11.01 -0.87
C THR A 168 -13.06 -10.19 0.36
N LEU A 169 -12.09 -9.79 1.20
CA LEU A 169 -12.38 -8.97 2.37
C LEU A 169 -12.82 -7.57 1.97
N ILE A 170 -12.21 -6.99 0.93
CA ILE A 170 -12.58 -5.67 0.40
C ILE A 170 -14.00 -5.73 -0.19
N GLU A 171 -14.30 -6.74 -1.00
CA GLU A 171 -15.62 -6.95 -1.59
C GLU A 171 -16.69 -7.12 -0.49
N GLU A 172 -16.46 -8.02 0.47
CA GLU A 172 -17.37 -8.23 1.61
C GLU A 172 -17.58 -6.94 2.45
N ALA A 173 -16.54 -6.16 2.68
CA ALA A 173 -16.65 -4.91 3.44
C ALA A 173 -17.52 -3.88 2.72
N LEU A 174 -17.31 -3.71 1.41
CA LEU A 174 -18.08 -2.77 0.59
C LEU A 174 -19.53 -3.22 0.39
N ASP A 175 -19.77 -4.51 0.16
CA ASP A 175 -21.12 -5.07 0.02
C ASP A 175 -21.94 -4.95 1.31
N ASN A 176 -21.30 -5.10 2.46
CA ASN A 176 -21.95 -4.91 3.76
C ASN A 176 -22.09 -3.43 4.17
N SER A 177 -21.48 -2.51 3.43
CA SER A 177 -21.66 -1.07 3.62
C SER A 177 -22.99 -0.61 2.99
N ASN A 178 -23.46 0.57 3.37
CA ASN A 178 -24.60 1.17 2.71
C ASN A 178 -24.18 2.15 1.58
N LEU A 179 -22.94 2.03 1.09
CA LEU A 179 -22.43 2.88 0.02
C LEU A 179 -23.04 2.47 -1.32
N PRO A 180 -23.42 3.43 -2.17
CA PRO A 180 -23.99 3.14 -3.49
C PRO A 180 -22.89 2.80 -4.51
N VAL A 181 -22.06 1.82 -4.18
CA VAL A 181 -20.95 1.30 -4.99
C VAL A 181 -21.29 -0.12 -5.43
N ASN A 182 -20.93 -0.45 -6.66
CA ASN A 182 -20.98 -1.82 -7.17
C ASN A 182 -19.55 -2.40 -7.12
N CYS A 183 -19.22 -3.10 -6.03
CA CYS A 183 -17.92 -3.75 -5.88
C CYS A 183 -17.93 -5.12 -6.56
N TYR A 184 -16.86 -5.46 -7.25
CA TYR A 184 -16.65 -6.79 -7.81
C TYR A 184 -15.16 -7.02 -8.13
N VAL A 185 -14.78 -8.32 -8.15
CA VAL A 185 -13.44 -8.73 -8.57
C VAL A 185 -13.45 -9.00 -10.07
N ASP A 186 -12.62 -8.30 -10.84
CA ASP A 186 -12.36 -8.66 -12.23
C ASP A 186 -11.37 -9.82 -12.31
N GLN A 187 -11.92 -11.03 -12.49
CA GLN A 187 -11.16 -12.27 -12.54
C GLN A 187 -10.30 -12.43 -13.79
N ASN A 188 -10.70 -11.78 -14.88
CA ASN A 188 -9.98 -11.86 -16.15
C ASN A 188 -9.10 -10.63 -16.37
N GLY A 189 -9.14 -9.71 -15.42
CA GLY A 189 -8.79 -8.34 -15.49
C GLY A 189 -7.48 -8.04 -16.21
N ASP A 190 -7.60 -7.07 -17.06
CA ASP A 190 -6.49 -6.18 -17.33
C ASP A 190 -6.98 -4.77 -17.01
N ALA A 191 -6.21 -3.99 -16.27
CA ALA A 191 -6.51 -2.59 -16.02
C ALA A 191 -6.35 -1.73 -17.29
N GLY A 192 -6.42 -2.35 -18.45
CA GLY A 192 -6.37 -1.75 -19.78
C GLY A 192 -4.95 -1.69 -20.37
N ARG A 193 -4.72 -0.68 -21.21
CA ARG A 193 -3.46 -0.49 -21.95
C ARG A 193 -2.95 0.96 -21.82
N PHE A 194 -3.20 1.57 -20.68
CA PHE A 194 -2.83 2.96 -20.39
C PHE A 194 -2.22 3.08 -18.98
N LEU A 195 -2.15 4.29 -18.43
CA LEU A 195 -1.48 4.56 -17.15
C LEU A 195 -2.07 3.78 -15.96
N SER A 196 -3.33 3.37 -16.00
CA SER A 196 -3.94 2.49 -14.98
C SER A 196 -3.18 1.18 -14.84
N GLU A 197 -3.06 0.46 -15.95
CA GLU A 197 -2.32 -0.80 -16.02
C GLU A 197 -0.84 -0.60 -15.69
N PHE A 198 -0.26 0.47 -16.25
CA PHE A 198 1.16 0.77 -16.06
C PHE A 198 1.51 0.99 -14.59
N MET A 199 0.70 1.79 -13.88
CA MET A 199 0.89 2.02 -12.44
C MET A 199 0.58 0.76 -11.64
N GLY A 200 -0.50 0.06 -11.94
CA GLY A 200 -0.85 -1.21 -11.30
C GLY A 200 0.29 -2.23 -11.42
N TYR A 201 0.86 -2.34 -12.63
CA TYR A 201 1.99 -3.22 -12.87
C TYR A 201 3.23 -2.83 -12.06
N HIS A 202 3.57 -1.54 -11.97
CA HIS A 202 4.69 -1.07 -11.15
C HIS A 202 4.49 -1.39 -9.67
N GLY A 203 3.28 -1.22 -9.13
CA GLY A 203 2.95 -1.59 -7.76
C GLY A 203 3.19 -3.07 -7.47
N MET A 204 2.71 -3.96 -8.36
CA MET A 204 2.91 -5.39 -8.25
C MET A 204 4.35 -5.83 -8.51
N TRP A 205 5.05 -5.14 -9.40
CA TRP A 205 6.48 -5.37 -9.64
C TRP A 205 7.30 -5.08 -8.39
N TYR A 206 7.08 -3.94 -7.76
CA TYR A 206 7.75 -3.60 -6.51
C TYR A 206 7.39 -4.58 -5.39
N HIS A 207 6.11 -4.88 -5.19
CA HIS A 207 5.69 -5.90 -4.22
C HIS A 207 6.51 -7.18 -4.36
N GLN A 208 6.52 -7.79 -5.54
CA GLN A 208 7.19 -9.08 -5.75
C GLN A 208 8.71 -9.00 -5.66
N SER A 209 9.33 -7.89 -6.11
CA SER A 209 10.78 -7.73 -6.06
C SER A 209 11.31 -7.42 -4.66
N SER A 210 10.49 -6.83 -3.80
CA SER A 210 10.87 -6.43 -2.44
C SER A 210 10.67 -7.51 -1.37
N LEU A 211 9.95 -8.60 -1.65
CA LEU A 211 9.58 -9.62 -0.66
C LEU A 211 10.77 -10.22 0.14
N ASN A 212 11.97 -10.22 -0.46
CA ASN A 212 13.18 -10.72 0.18
C ASN A 212 14.12 -9.58 0.60
N SER A 213 13.65 -8.35 0.70
CA SER A 213 14.42 -7.20 1.17
C SER A 213 14.18 -6.95 2.66
N ASP A 214 14.99 -6.08 3.26
CA ASP A 214 14.84 -5.66 4.66
C ASP A 214 13.55 -4.87 4.92
N ASN A 215 12.94 -4.34 3.86
CA ASN A 215 11.67 -3.59 3.92
C ASN A 215 10.70 -4.12 2.85
N PRO A 216 10.10 -5.30 3.07
CA PRO A 216 9.22 -5.90 2.08
C PRO A 216 7.89 -5.14 1.95
N CYS A 217 7.46 -4.92 0.71
CA CYS A 217 6.10 -4.49 0.42
C CYS A 217 5.18 -5.71 0.39
N MET A 218 4.38 -5.87 1.43
CA MET A 218 3.60 -7.10 1.65
C MET A 218 2.36 -7.21 0.78
N LEU A 219 1.80 -6.09 0.36
CA LEU A 219 0.60 -6.02 -0.45
C LEU A 219 0.79 -5.09 -1.64
N GLY A 220 0.18 -5.46 -2.75
CA GLY A 220 0.08 -4.60 -3.93
C GLY A 220 -1.15 -4.95 -4.75
N GLY A 221 -1.74 -3.96 -5.41
CA GLY A 221 -2.83 -4.17 -6.33
C GLY A 221 -3.43 -2.89 -6.89
N HIS A 222 -4.35 -3.08 -7.81
CA HIS A 222 -5.01 -2.01 -8.55
C HIS A 222 -6.52 -2.05 -8.39
N ILE A 223 -7.13 -0.87 -8.32
CA ILE A 223 -8.58 -0.70 -8.20
C ILE A 223 -9.06 0.38 -9.17
N HIS A 224 -9.98 0.03 -10.06
CA HIS A 224 -10.69 1.00 -10.87
C HIS A 224 -11.92 1.56 -10.15
N VAL A 225 -12.03 2.86 -10.16
CA VAL A 225 -13.11 3.61 -9.53
C VAL A 225 -14.04 4.19 -10.58
N GLY A 226 -15.32 3.85 -10.51
CA GLY A 226 -16.31 4.29 -11.46
C GLY A 226 -16.46 5.81 -11.55
N GLY A 227 -16.40 6.35 -12.76
CA GLY A 227 -16.39 7.79 -13.01
C GLY A 227 -17.70 8.52 -12.70
N GLN A 228 -18.79 7.81 -12.33
CA GLN A 228 -20.05 8.42 -11.85
C GLN A 228 -20.10 8.56 -10.32
N LEU A 229 -19.16 7.95 -9.61
CA LEU A 229 -19.09 8.10 -8.15
C LEU A 229 -18.76 9.56 -7.80
N SER A 230 -19.50 10.13 -6.88
CA SER A 230 -19.14 11.43 -6.33
C SER A 230 -17.87 11.30 -5.47
N THR A 231 -17.07 12.37 -5.38
CA THR A 231 -15.86 12.41 -4.54
C THR A 231 -16.12 11.93 -3.12
N ARG A 232 -17.28 12.30 -2.53
CA ARG A 232 -17.64 11.86 -1.19
C ARG A 232 -17.82 10.34 -1.11
N VAL A 233 -18.59 9.74 -2.02
CA VAL A 233 -18.83 8.29 -2.03
C VAL A 233 -17.54 7.54 -2.29
N SER A 234 -16.73 8.03 -3.23
CA SER A 234 -15.41 7.44 -3.52
C SER A 234 -14.47 7.54 -2.33
N LYS A 235 -14.47 8.67 -1.59
CA LYS A 235 -13.70 8.84 -0.36
C LYS A 235 -14.12 7.81 0.69
N ASP A 236 -15.43 7.72 0.97
CA ASP A 236 -15.95 6.77 1.97
C ASP A 236 -15.60 5.31 1.57
N ALA A 237 -15.66 4.96 0.29
CA ALA A 237 -15.30 3.62 -0.22
C ALA A 237 -13.78 3.37 -0.15
N ALA A 238 -12.96 4.37 -0.48
CA ALA A 238 -11.50 4.28 -0.37
C ALA A 238 -11.07 4.11 1.09
N GLU A 239 -11.65 4.88 2.00
CA GLU A 239 -11.36 4.75 3.44
C GLU A 239 -11.75 3.37 3.99
N LEU A 240 -12.89 2.82 3.58
CA LEU A 240 -13.29 1.47 3.98
C LEU A 240 -12.37 0.40 3.38
N THR A 241 -11.96 0.56 2.13
CA THR A 241 -10.97 -0.32 1.49
C THR A 241 -9.63 -0.27 2.22
N ILE A 242 -9.12 0.92 2.53
CA ILE A 242 -7.87 1.12 3.26
C ILE A 242 -7.97 0.50 4.65
N GLU A 243 -9.06 0.74 5.39
CA GLU A 243 -9.28 0.15 6.72
C GLU A 243 -9.25 -1.39 6.68
N THR A 244 -9.88 -1.99 5.66
CA THR A 244 -9.86 -3.44 5.44
C THR A 244 -8.46 -3.97 5.14
N VAL A 245 -7.72 -3.26 4.28
CA VAL A 245 -6.33 -3.63 3.92
C VAL A 245 -5.40 -3.49 5.12
N LEU A 246 -5.52 -2.42 5.91
CA LEU A 246 -4.72 -2.23 7.13
C LEU A 246 -5.02 -3.30 8.16
N GLY A 247 -6.30 -3.62 8.40
CA GLY A 247 -6.68 -4.72 9.29
C GLY A 247 -6.13 -6.08 8.84
N TYR A 248 -5.99 -6.31 7.54
CA TYR A 248 -5.35 -7.52 7.01
C TYR A 248 -3.82 -7.46 7.18
N LEU A 249 -3.19 -6.31 6.88
CA LEU A 249 -1.76 -6.10 7.10
C LEU A 249 -1.38 -6.38 8.56
N ASP A 250 -2.12 -5.87 9.52
CA ASP A 250 -1.92 -6.10 10.93
C ASP A 250 -1.87 -7.60 11.30
N THR A 251 -2.61 -8.44 10.60
CA THR A 251 -2.59 -9.90 10.81
C THR A 251 -1.36 -10.61 10.26
N ILE A 252 -0.63 -10.00 9.31
CA ILE A 252 0.50 -10.61 8.60
C ILE A 252 1.85 -9.96 8.89
N LEU A 253 1.84 -8.77 9.51
CA LEU A 253 3.05 -8.05 9.88
C LEU A 253 3.46 -8.36 11.32
N ILE A 254 4.76 -8.49 11.50
CA ILE A 254 5.39 -8.40 12.80
C ILE A 254 6.33 -7.20 12.76
N ILE A 255 6.12 -6.23 13.63
CA ILE A 255 7.05 -5.12 13.80
C ILE A 255 8.20 -5.62 14.65
N THR A 256 9.37 -5.78 14.03
CA THR A 256 10.58 -6.21 14.75
C THR A 256 10.92 -5.22 15.85
N GLY A 257 11.03 -5.69 17.08
CA GLY A 257 11.32 -4.86 18.25
C GLY A 257 10.12 -4.31 19.00
N ASP A 258 8.89 -4.45 18.48
CA ASP A 258 7.65 -4.17 19.21
C ASP A 258 7.28 -5.41 20.03
N ILE A 259 7.86 -5.51 21.22
CA ILE A 259 7.76 -6.72 22.06
C ILE A 259 6.45 -6.76 22.85
N ASN A 260 5.87 -5.59 23.11
CA ASN A 260 4.62 -5.46 23.85
C ASN A 260 3.37 -5.43 22.97
N ASP A 261 3.56 -5.47 21.62
CA ASP A 261 2.50 -5.46 20.61
C ASP A 261 1.59 -4.21 20.72
N ASP A 262 2.21 -3.05 21.02
CA ASP A 262 1.51 -1.75 21.06
C ASP A 262 1.70 -0.92 19.78
N GLU A 263 2.26 -1.53 18.73
CA GLU A 263 2.53 -0.95 17.39
C GLU A 263 3.60 0.15 17.40
N ILE A 264 4.33 0.32 18.50
CA ILE A 264 5.36 1.36 18.66
C ILE A 264 6.63 0.77 19.27
N VAL A 265 7.69 0.67 18.49
CA VAL A 265 9.01 0.33 19.04
C VAL A 265 9.55 1.49 19.87
N ASN A 266 9.64 1.31 21.20
CA ASN A 266 10.02 2.37 22.14
C ASN A 266 10.78 1.82 23.37
N ILE A 267 11.00 2.68 24.37
CA ILE A 267 11.74 2.30 25.58
C ILE A 267 11.06 1.18 26.39
N ILE A 268 9.73 0.98 26.25
CA ILE A 268 9.00 -0.06 26.97
C ILE A 268 9.43 -1.44 26.45
N ASP A 269 9.65 -1.59 25.14
CA ASP A 269 10.13 -2.82 24.53
C ASP A 269 11.53 -3.17 25.03
N ILE A 270 12.40 -2.17 25.14
CA ILE A 270 13.74 -2.36 25.73
C ILE A 270 13.64 -2.90 27.16
N ILE A 271 12.71 -2.40 27.96
CA ILE A 271 12.52 -2.88 29.35
C ILE A 271 12.08 -4.33 29.36
N ILE A 272 11.17 -4.74 28.47
CA ILE A 272 10.70 -6.12 28.34
C ILE A 272 11.85 -7.02 27.84
N LEU A 273 12.62 -6.56 26.87
CA LEU A 273 13.79 -7.28 26.38
C LEU A 273 14.83 -7.51 27.47
N ILE A 274 15.08 -6.52 28.32
CA ILE A 274 15.96 -6.66 29.49
C ILE A 274 15.41 -7.72 30.45
N ASP A 275 14.10 -7.77 30.68
CA ASP A 275 13.47 -8.77 31.56
C ASP A 275 13.63 -10.19 30.98
N PHE A 276 13.61 -10.36 29.67
CA PHE A 276 13.92 -11.64 29.01
C PHE A 276 15.39 -12.04 29.20
N ILE A 277 16.33 -11.10 28.96
CA ILE A 277 17.76 -11.33 29.11
C ILE A 277 18.14 -11.68 30.57
N LEU A 278 17.46 -11.06 31.53
CA LEU A 278 17.66 -11.34 32.95
C LEU A 278 16.90 -12.58 33.46
N GLU A 279 16.23 -13.30 32.58
CA GLU A 279 15.40 -14.48 32.86
C GLU A 279 14.26 -14.22 33.88
N ASN A 280 13.86 -12.97 34.08
CA ASN A 280 12.77 -12.61 34.94
C ASN A 280 11.42 -13.05 34.35
N THR A 281 11.33 -13.02 33.03
CA THR A 281 10.17 -13.47 32.23
C THR A 281 10.66 -14.41 31.14
N GLN A 282 9.90 -15.49 30.88
CA GLN A 282 10.26 -16.41 29.79
C GLN A 282 9.44 -16.01 28.54
N PRO A 283 10.09 -15.70 27.41
CA PRO A 283 9.42 -15.39 26.17
C PRO A 283 8.73 -16.63 25.61
N ASN A 284 7.57 -16.44 24.97
CA ASN A 284 6.95 -17.45 24.13
C ASN A 284 7.61 -17.48 22.74
N GLU A 285 7.24 -18.43 21.85
CA GLU A 285 7.83 -18.54 20.51
C GLU A 285 7.60 -17.28 19.66
N GLU A 286 6.49 -16.60 19.83
CA GLU A 286 6.18 -15.37 19.12
C GLU A 286 7.08 -14.22 19.56
N TRP A 287 7.26 -14.05 20.86
CA TRP A 287 8.15 -13.04 21.41
C TRP A 287 9.63 -13.29 21.09
N LEU A 288 10.04 -14.55 20.99
CA LEU A 288 11.40 -14.89 20.54
C LEU A 288 11.70 -14.33 19.15
N ASN A 289 10.74 -14.45 18.24
CA ASN A 289 10.90 -13.94 16.87
C ASN A 289 10.91 -12.41 16.78
N ILE A 290 10.22 -11.72 17.69
CA ILE A 290 10.15 -10.25 17.71
C ILE A 290 11.38 -9.66 18.42
N ALA A 291 11.88 -10.33 19.44
CA ALA A 291 12.94 -9.88 20.33
C ALA A 291 14.36 -10.19 19.83
N ASP A 292 14.51 -11.22 18.97
CA ASP A 292 15.76 -11.52 18.27
C ASP A 292 15.85 -10.64 17.02
N ILE A 293 16.39 -9.43 17.20
CA ILE A 293 16.39 -8.38 16.17
C ILE A 293 17.36 -8.73 15.04
N ASN A 294 18.47 -9.40 15.37
CA ASN A 294 19.54 -9.73 14.40
C ASN A 294 19.42 -11.15 13.82
N ASP A 295 18.36 -11.90 14.20
CA ASP A 295 18.12 -13.29 13.76
C ASP A 295 19.32 -14.24 14.04
N ASP A 296 20.08 -14.04 15.12
CA ASP A 296 21.19 -14.91 15.47
C ASP A 296 20.78 -16.12 16.36
N GLY A 297 19.51 -16.19 16.73
CA GLY A 297 18.91 -17.23 17.55
C GLY A 297 19.08 -17.01 19.06
N PHE A 298 19.60 -15.87 19.48
CA PHE A 298 19.82 -15.53 20.89
C PHE A 298 19.31 -14.15 21.24
N ILE A 299 18.41 -14.04 22.21
CA ILE A 299 18.04 -12.76 22.79
C ILE A 299 19.15 -12.30 23.75
N ASN A 300 19.81 -11.19 23.44
CA ASN A 300 20.94 -10.69 24.19
C ASN A 300 21.12 -9.17 24.10
N VAL A 301 22.22 -8.63 24.62
CA VAL A 301 22.47 -7.18 24.63
C VAL A 301 22.64 -6.58 23.22
N LEU A 302 22.93 -7.38 22.20
CA LEU A 302 23.03 -6.87 20.82
C LEU A 302 21.67 -6.47 20.29
N ASP A 303 20.60 -7.19 20.66
CA ASP A 303 19.23 -6.86 20.30
C ASP A 303 18.78 -5.55 20.94
N ILE A 304 19.19 -5.29 22.19
CA ILE A 304 18.96 -3.99 22.84
C ILE A 304 19.59 -2.85 22.04
N ILE A 305 20.83 -3.05 21.58
CA ILE A 305 21.53 -2.02 20.77
C ILE A 305 20.77 -1.75 19.47
N LEU A 306 20.25 -2.78 18.84
CA LEU A 306 19.50 -2.66 17.59
C LEU A 306 18.14 -2.00 17.81
N ILE A 307 17.42 -2.32 18.90
CA ILE A 307 16.16 -1.60 19.24
C ILE A 307 16.46 -0.12 19.51
N VAL A 308 17.54 0.21 20.22
CA VAL A 308 17.95 1.60 20.44
C VAL A 308 18.23 2.30 19.11
N ASP A 309 18.87 1.61 18.17
CA ASP A 309 19.12 2.16 16.84
C ASP A 309 17.81 2.41 16.06
N ILE A 310 16.84 1.49 16.13
CA ILE A 310 15.49 1.66 15.55
C ILE A 310 14.77 2.88 16.14
N ILE A 311 14.88 3.10 17.47
CA ILE A 311 14.20 4.22 18.16
C ILE A 311 14.82 5.58 17.80
N LEU A 312 16.13 5.63 17.51
CA LEU A 312 16.88 6.87 17.31
C LEU A 312 16.94 7.33 15.85
N ASN A 313 16.62 6.47 14.88
CA ASN A 313 16.68 6.76 13.43
C ASN A 313 15.31 6.79 12.79
#